data_3212f83617391fd651dd022871b47d76
#
_entry.id   3212f83617391fd651dd022871b47d76
#
_cell.length_a   1.000
_cell.length_b   1.000
_cell.length_c   1.000
_cell.angle_alpha   90.00
_cell.angle_beta   90.00
_cell.angle_gamma   90.00
#
_symmetry.space_group_name_H-M   'P 1'
#
loop_
_entity.id
_entity.type
_entity.pdbx_description
1 polymer ?
#
loop_
_entity_poly.entity_id
_entity_poly.type
_entity_poly.pdbx_seq_one_letter_code
_entity_poly.pdbx_strand_id
1 'polypeptide(L)'
;IQAEIKADALKNILLFYGREKYLIRWACEQIRKKYVMPAVEMFDFTKLDGITADVGMITDACETLPMMSEKKVVLGEDFDETSGRGDELAEYLKNFPETTTLILVCDAPDKRKKLYKAAAKYGAAYDYDKLDPPLLRSFISKRFRAAKKEFDPDLTSLFIELSGYYDRDSDYTLDNLVND
;
A
#
# COMPACT_ATOMS: atom_id res chain seq x y z
N ILE A 1 -2.16 9.38 -2.06
CA ILE A 1 -0.84 8.78 -2.33
C ILE A 1 -0.26 9.21 -3.69
N GLN A 2 -1.01 9.14 -4.81
CA GLN A 2 -0.47 9.47 -6.14
C GLN A 2 0.02 10.94 -6.25
N ALA A 3 -0.70 11.87 -5.66
CA ALA A 3 -0.31 13.28 -5.62
C ALA A 3 0.97 13.49 -4.79
N GLU A 4 1.10 12.79 -3.67
CA GLU A 4 2.25 12.86 -2.77
C GLU A 4 3.50 12.26 -3.42
N ILE A 5 3.37 11.13 -4.13
CA ILE A 5 4.48 10.54 -4.91
C ILE A 5 4.98 11.52 -5.97
N LYS A 6 4.05 12.19 -6.69
CA LYS A 6 4.41 13.17 -7.73
C LYS A 6 5.03 14.44 -7.17
N ALA A 7 4.56 14.89 -6.01
CA ALA A 7 5.05 16.09 -5.34
C ALA A 7 6.31 15.85 -4.49
N ASP A 8 6.80 14.60 -4.44
CA ASP A 8 7.89 14.17 -3.57
C ASP A 8 7.66 14.52 -2.08
N ALA A 9 6.40 14.42 -1.66
CA ALA A 9 5.94 14.74 -0.32
C ALA A 9 5.53 13.49 0.49
N LEU A 10 5.95 12.31 0.02
CA LEU A 10 5.62 11.06 0.67
C LEU A 10 6.36 10.93 2.00
N LYS A 11 5.65 10.48 3.03
CA LYS A 11 6.27 10.15 4.31
C LYS A 11 7.10 8.88 4.23
N ASN A 12 8.09 8.76 5.10
CA ASN A 12 8.99 7.60 5.13
C ASN A 12 8.36 6.36 5.81
N ILE A 13 7.30 6.52 6.56
CA ILE A 13 6.57 5.43 7.21
C ILE A 13 5.17 5.41 6.65
N LEU A 14 4.76 4.29 6.07
CA LEU A 14 3.48 4.11 5.42
C LEU A 14 2.82 2.84 5.95
N LEU A 15 1.60 2.99 6.47
CA LEU A 15 0.75 1.87 6.86
C LEU A 15 -0.40 1.77 5.88
N PHE A 16 -0.44 0.71 5.07
CA PHE A 16 -1.48 0.44 4.09
C PHE A 16 -2.38 -0.67 4.59
N TYR A 17 -3.68 -0.47 4.54
CA TYR A 17 -4.67 -1.46 4.96
C TYR A 17 -5.97 -1.33 4.17
N GLY A 18 -6.82 -2.34 4.25
CA GLY A 18 -8.12 -2.34 3.60
C GLY A 18 -8.33 -3.48 2.61
N ARG A 19 -9.52 -3.51 2.02
CA ARG A 19 -9.98 -4.60 1.15
C ARG A 19 -9.40 -4.55 -0.26
N GLU A 20 -9.08 -3.36 -0.77
CA GLU A 20 -8.63 -3.17 -2.15
C GLU A 20 -7.14 -3.46 -2.33
N LYS A 21 -6.78 -4.73 -2.28
CA LYS A 21 -5.39 -5.20 -2.42
C LYS A 21 -4.76 -4.79 -3.75
N TYR A 22 -5.56 -4.66 -4.81
CA TYR A 22 -5.11 -4.12 -6.09
C TYR A 22 -4.49 -2.73 -5.94
N LEU A 23 -5.17 -1.82 -5.21
CA LEU A 23 -4.67 -0.45 -5.01
C LEU A 23 -3.45 -0.41 -4.11
N ILE A 24 -3.40 -1.27 -3.09
CA ILE A 24 -2.23 -1.41 -2.21
C ILE A 24 -1.02 -1.85 -3.04
N ARG A 25 -1.12 -2.93 -3.81
CA ARG A 25 -0.03 -3.40 -4.68
C ARG A 25 0.39 -2.34 -5.69
N TRP A 26 -0.59 -1.65 -6.30
CA TRP A 26 -0.31 -0.55 -7.22
C TRP A 26 0.48 0.56 -6.53
N ALA A 27 0.09 0.98 -5.33
CA ALA A 27 0.77 2.03 -4.57
C ALA A 27 2.21 1.62 -4.21
N CYS A 28 2.41 0.40 -3.70
CA CYS A 28 3.74 -0.15 -3.41
C CYS A 28 4.65 -0.11 -4.65
N GLU A 29 4.10 -0.53 -5.80
CA GLU A 29 4.83 -0.53 -7.07
C GLU A 29 5.20 0.89 -7.55
N GLN A 30 4.30 1.88 -7.37
CA GLN A 30 4.62 3.28 -7.72
C GLN A 30 5.73 3.84 -6.82
N ILE A 31 5.70 3.53 -5.52
CA ILE A 31 6.73 3.95 -4.56
C ILE A 31 8.08 3.31 -4.92
N ARG A 32 8.09 2.00 -5.17
CA ARG A 32 9.28 1.28 -5.61
C ARG A 32 9.90 1.92 -6.86
N LYS A 33 9.09 2.15 -7.90
CA LYS A 33 9.54 2.77 -9.16
C LYS A 33 10.03 4.20 -9.00
N LYS A 34 9.51 4.94 -8.03
CA LYS A 34 9.93 6.33 -7.75
C LYS A 34 11.29 6.37 -7.09
N TYR A 35 11.53 5.54 -6.08
CA TYR A 35 12.68 5.67 -5.21
C TYR A 35 13.80 4.66 -5.46
N VAL A 36 13.51 3.52 -6.10
CA VAL A 36 14.48 2.44 -6.30
C VAL A 36 14.91 2.37 -7.76
N MET A 37 16.21 2.44 -7.99
CA MET A 37 16.80 2.27 -9.32
C MET A 37 16.76 0.79 -9.74
N PRO A 38 16.26 0.45 -10.94
CA PRO A 38 16.16 -0.96 -11.38
C PRO A 38 17.51 -1.73 -11.34
N ALA A 39 18.61 -1.04 -11.61
CA ALA A 39 19.93 -1.67 -11.66
C ALA A 39 20.43 -2.19 -10.30
N VAL A 40 19.91 -1.65 -9.20
CA VAL A 40 20.31 -1.98 -7.82
C VAL A 40 19.14 -2.43 -6.96
N GLU A 41 18.01 -2.77 -7.58
CA GLU A 41 16.77 -3.14 -6.88
C GLU A 41 17.00 -4.27 -5.86
N MET A 42 17.84 -5.26 -6.18
CA MET A 42 18.13 -6.36 -5.26
C MET A 42 18.79 -5.94 -3.94
N PHE A 43 19.37 -4.74 -3.88
CA PHE A 43 20.00 -4.17 -2.67
C PHE A 43 19.11 -3.13 -2.00
N ASP A 44 18.38 -2.33 -2.79
CA ASP A 44 17.67 -1.15 -2.32
C ASP A 44 16.15 -1.38 -2.15
N PHE A 45 15.64 -2.56 -2.55
CA PHE A 45 14.29 -3.02 -2.27
C PHE A 45 14.32 -4.32 -1.48
N THR A 46 13.71 -4.32 -0.30
CA THR A 46 13.57 -5.50 0.55
C THR A 46 12.09 -5.79 0.77
N LYS A 47 11.68 -7.00 0.42
CA LYS A 47 10.34 -7.51 0.69
C LYS A 47 10.41 -8.55 1.79
N LEU A 48 9.65 -8.36 2.85
CA LEU A 48 9.56 -9.23 4.01
C LEU A 48 8.13 -9.77 4.13
N ASP A 49 8.03 -11.05 4.47
CA ASP A 49 6.77 -11.62 4.93
C ASP A 49 6.52 -11.14 6.36
N GLY A 50 5.53 -10.26 6.53
CA GLY A 50 5.23 -9.64 7.81
C GLY A 50 4.64 -10.60 8.85
N ILE A 51 4.24 -11.83 8.47
CA ILE A 51 3.83 -12.86 9.41
C ILE A 51 5.05 -13.46 10.10
N THR A 52 6.10 -13.75 9.35
CA THR A 52 7.30 -14.46 9.81
C THR A 52 8.44 -13.55 10.23
N ALA A 53 8.55 -12.35 9.65
CA ALA A 53 9.59 -11.40 9.98
C ALA A 53 9.45 -10.90 11.42
N ASP A 54 10.50 -10.98 12.20
CA ASP A 54 10.57 -10.31 13.51
C ASP A 54 10.89 -8.81 13.37
N VAL A 55 10.82 -8.08 14.47
CA VAL A 55 11.09 -6.62 14.45
C VAL A 55 12.55 -6.35 14.13
N GLY A 56 13.47 -7.21 14.57
CA GLY A 56 14.90 -7.11 14.25
C GLY A 56 15.16 -7.16 12.74
N MET A 57 14.53 -8.12 12.03
CA MET A 57 14.66 -8.21 10.56
C MET A 57 14.14 -6.95 9.86
N ILE A 58 13.04 -6.37 10.34
CA ILE A 58 12.49 -5.13 9.77
C ILE A 58 13.43 -3.96 10.05
N THR A 59 13.91 -3.82 11.29
CA THR A 59 14.81 -2.71 11.66
C THR A 59 16.15 -2.81 10.93
N ASP A 60 16.76 -3.98 10.87
CA ASP A 60 18.02 -4.19 10.15
C ASP A 60 17.90 -3.86 8.66
N ALA A 61 16.77 -4.25 8.04
CA ALA A 61 16.49 -3.88 6.66
C ALA A 61 16.35 -2.37 6.50
N CYS A 62 15.70 -1.68 7.45
CA CYS A 62 15.49 -0.24 7.39
C CYS A 62 16.73 0.59 7.67
N GLU A 63 17.64 0.11 8.54
CA GLU A 63 18.90 0.79 8.89
C GLU A 63 19.98 0.64 7.81
N THR A 64 19.81 -0.30 6.89
CA THR A 64 20.74 -0.46 5.78
C THR A 64 20.59 0.72 4.80
N LEU A 65 21.68 1.43 4.53
CA LEU A 65 21.68 2.55 3.59
C LEU A 65 21.40 2.09 2.15
N PRO A 66 20.72 2.90 1.34
CA PRO A 66 20.57 2.61 -0.09
C PRO A 66 21.95 2.61 -0.77
N MET A 67 22.13 1.70 -1.74
CA MET A 67 23.40 1.55 -2.45
C MET A 67 23.60 2.67 -3.48
N MET A 68 22.59 2.93 -4.32
CA MET A 68 22.63 3.95 -5.37
C MET A 68 21.26 4.61 -5.60
N SER A 69 20.20 4.09 -5.02
CA SER A 69 18.85 4.64 -5.13
C SER A 69 18.68 5.88 -4.26
N GLU A 70 17.65 6.66 -4.53
CA GLU A 70 17.31 7.83 -3.73
C GLU A 70 16.95 7.45 -2.30
N LYS A 71 16.19 6.36 -2.16
CA LYS A 71 15.84 5.76 -0.87
C LYS A 71 15.87 4.24 -0.97
N LYS A 72 16.10 3.60 0.16
CA LYS A 72 15.78 2.19 0.34
C LYS A 72 14.28 2.05 0.56
N VAL A 73 13.67 1.01 -0.01
CA VAL A 73 12.26 0.70 0.21
C VAL A 73 12.16 -0.68 0.87
N VAL A 74 11.54 -0.73 2.04
CA VAL A 74 11.27 -1.96 2.78
C VAL A 74 9.75 -2.17 2.80
N LEU A 75 9.31 -3.31 2.31
CA LEU A 75 7.90 -3.70 2.26
C LEU A 75 7.66 -4.91 3.16
N GLY A 76 6.91 -4.73 4.24
CA GLY A 76 6.38 -5.80 5.08
C GLY A 76 4.94 -6.11 4.69
N GLU A 77 4.73 -7.23 3.98
CA GLU A 77 3.38 -7.69 3.60
C GLU A 77 2.77 -8.55 4.72
N ASP A 78 1.45 -8.48 4.86
CA ASP A 78 0.67 -9.27 5.82
C ASP A 78 1.18 -9.15 7.27
N PHE A 79 1.55 -7.92 7.67
CA PHE A 79 2.08 -7.68 9.00
C PHE A 79 1.03 -7.94 10.08
N ASP A 80 1.36 -8.89 10.97
CA ASP A 80 0.52 -9.21 12.13
C ASP A 80 0.93 -8.40 13.36
N GLU A 81 0.10 -7.43 13.74
CA GLU A 81 0.30 -6.61 14.93
C GLU A 81 -0.12 -7.29 16.24
N THR A 82 -0.74 -8.49 16.18
CA THR A 82 -1.31 -9.17 17.37
C THR A 82 -0.24 -9.84 18.21
N SER A 83 0.91 -10.15 17.67
CA SER A 83 2.00 -10.92 18.28
C SER A 83 2.89 -10.16 19.29
N GLY A 84 2.50 -8.94 19.71
CA GLY A 84 3.33 -8.09 20.59
C GLY A 84 4.42 -7.29 19.83
N ARG A 85 4.78 -7.70 18.63
CA ARG A 85 5.77 -7.03 17.76
C ARG A 85 5.39 -5.58 17.43
N GLY A 86 4.09 -5.27 17.43
CA GLY A 86 3.60 -3.92 17.12
C GLY A 86 4.07 -2.86 18.12
N ASP A 87 4.21 -3.18 19.39
CA ASP A 87 4.66 -2.23 20.42
C ASP A 87 6.16 -1.90 20.26
N GLU A 88 6.99 -2.91 20.01
CA GLU A 88 8.43 -2.74 19.76
C GLU A 88 8.68 -1.95 18.49
N LEU A 89 8.00 -2.31 17.40
CA LEU A 89 8.10 -1.57 16.14
C LEU A 89 7.64 -0.12 16.30
N ALA A 90 6.58 0.14 17.08
CA ALA A 90 6.09 1.49 17.35
C ALA A 90 7.15 2.38 18.05
N GLU A 91 7.99 1.83 18.92
CA GLU A 91 9.11 2.55 19.53
C GLU A 91 10.18 2.88 18.49
N TYR A 92 10.52 1.93 17.63
CA TYR A 92 11.48 2.15 16.54
C TYR A 92 11.05 3.27 15.59
N LEU A 93 9.76 3.34 15.23
CA LEU A 93 9.25 4.36 14.32
C LEU A 93 9.43 5.81 14.81
N LYS A 94 9.74 6.03 16.08
CA LYS A 94 9.98 7.39 16.62
C LYS A 94 11.27 8.03 16.08
N ASN A 95 12.26 7.23 15.76
CA ASN A 95 13.57 7.67 15.29
C ASN A 95 13.91 7.01 13.95
N PHE A 96 12.94 6.94 13.05
CA PHE A 96 13.04 6.25 11.77
C PHE A 96 14.00 6.97 10.81
N PRO A 97 14.88 6.25 10.08
CA PRO A 97 15.85 6.85 9.17
C PRO A 97 15.20 7.56 7.98
N GLU A 98 15.75 8.71 7.59
CA GLU A 98 15.24 9.50 6.46
C GLU A 98 15.57 8.87 5.09
N THR A 99 16.59 8.00 5.05
CA THR A 99 17.08 7.34 3.83
C THR A 99 16.23 6.15 3.39
N THR A 100 15.24 5.76 4.20
CA THR A 100 14.42 4.57 3.97
C THR A 100 12.93 4.92 3.94
N THR A 101 12.17 4.21 3.13
CA THR A 101 10.71 4.20 3.16
C THR A 101 10.24 2.81 3.58
N LEU A 102 9.58 2.72 4.73
CA LEU A 102 8.94 1.51 5.23
C LEU A 102 7.48 1.51 4.84
N ILE A 103 7.04 0.44 4.19
CA ILE A 103 5.64 0.18 3.87
C ILE A 103 5.22 -1.06 4.65
N LEU A 104 4.29 -0.90 5.57
CA LEU A 104 3.64 -2.01 6.26
C LEU A 104 2.25 -2.21 5.66
N VAL A 105 1.95 -3.44 5.26
CA VAL A 105 0.64 -3.84 4.74
C VAL A 105 -0.03 -4.78 5.73
N CYS A 106 -1.24 -4.48 6.12
CA CYS A 106 -2.08 -5.34 6.95
C CYS A 106 -3.54 -5.32 6.46
N ASP A 107 -4.37 -6.24 6.94
CA ASP A 107 -5.78 -6.28 6.52
C ASP A 107 -6.62 -5.22 7.21
N ALA A 108 -6.66 -5.26 8.54
CA ALA A 108 -7.49 -4.36 9.35
C ALA A 108 -6.77 -4.05 10.69
N PRO A 109 -5.98 -2.96 10.75
CA PRO A 109 -5.25 -2.61 11.95
C PRO A 109 -6.19 -2.15 13.08
N ASP A 110 -5.89 -2.52 14.32
CA ASP A 110 -6.57 -1.92 15.47
C ASP A 110 -6.03 -0.49 15.68
N LYS A 111 -6.86 0.50 15.31
CA LYS A 111 -6.51 1.94 15.39
C LYS A 111 -6.21 2.43 16.83
N ARG A 112 -6.51 1.60 17.86
CA ARG A 112 -6.20 1.89 19.27
C ARG A 112 -4.78 1.50 19.64
N LYS A 113 -4.17 0.57 18.91
CA LYS A 113 -2.82 0.06 19.19
C LYS A 113 -1.73 1.07 18.93
N LYS A 114 -0.58 0.88 19.58
CA LYS A 114 0.57 1.79 19.50
C LYS A 114 1.15 1.88 18.10
N LEU A 115 1.22 0.76 17.38
CA LEU A 115 1.76 0.75 16.02
C LEU A 115 0.97 1.66 15.08
N TYR A 116 -0.38 1.54 15.06
CA TYR A 116 -1.21 2.41 14.24
C TYR A 116 -1.00 3.90 14.59
N LYS A 117 -1.00 4.21 15.90
CA LYS A 117 -0.80 5.58 16.38
C LYS A 117 0.58 6.13 16.02
N ALA A 118 1.62 5.30 16.11
CA ALA A 118 2.98 5.68 15.74
C ALA A 118 3.09 5.90 14.22
N ALA A 119 2.58 4.98 13.40
CA ALA A 119 2.56 5.12 11.95
C ALA A 119 1.80 6.37 11.50
N ALA A 120 0.64 6.66 12.09
CA ALA A 120 -0.15 7.85 11.79
C ALA A 120 0.54 9.17 12.25
N LYS A 121 1.31 9.13 13.34
CA LYS A 121 1.97 10.29 13.91
C LYS A 121 3.28 10.64 13.21
N TYR A 122 4.12 9.65 12.97
CA TYR A 122 5.47 9.83 12.40
C TYR A 122 5.52 9.59 10.89
N GLY A 123 4.47 9.04 10.33
CA GLY A 123 4.30 8.73 8.92
C GLY A 123 2.90 9.05 8.42
N ALA A 124 2.30 8.09 7.71
CA ALA A 124 0.93 8.17 7.21
C ALA A 124 0.26 6.78 7.19
N ALA A 125 -1.05 6.75 7.43
CA ALA A 125 -1.88 5.55 7.35
C ALA A 125 -2.94 5.74 6.24
N TYR A 126 -3.02 4.80 5.31
CA TYR A 126 -3.91 4.85 4.16
C TYR A 126 -4.88 3.68 4.18
N ASP A 127 -6.16 4.02 4.17
CA ASP A 127 -7.26 3.09 4.10
C ASP A 127 -7.64 2.86 2.64
N TYR A 128 -7.43 1.65 2.15
CA TYR A 128 -7.79 1.21 0.81
C TYR A 128 -9.05 0.35 0.86
N ASP A 129 -10.13 0.91 1.36
CA ASP A 129 -11.44 0.27 1.30
C ASP A 129 -12.09 0.46 -0.09
N LYS A 130 -13.28 -0.11 -0.29
CA LYS A 130 -14.02 -0.01 -1.55
C LYS A 130 -14.10 1.43 -2.04
N LEU A 131 -13.85 1.62 -3.33
CA LEU A 131 -13.95 2.93 -3.96
C LEU A 131 -15.40 3.44 -3.92
N ASP A 132 -15.57 4.74 -3.71
CA ASP A 132 -16.86 5.37 -3.92
C ASP A 132 -17.29 5.32 -5.40
N PRO A 133 -18.60 5.47 -5.72
CA PRO A 133 -19.09 5.32 -7.09
C PRO A 133 -18.41 6.20 -8.14
N PRO A 134 -18.09 7.50 -7.89
CA PRO A 134 -17.35 8.31 -8.85
C PRO A 134 -15.93 7.81 -9.11
N LEU A 135 -15.21 7.37 -8.07
CA LEU A 135 -13.86 6.84 -8.19
C LEU A 135 -13.84 5.50 -8.92
N LEU A 136 -14.80 4.61 -8.62
CA LEU A 136 -14.93 3.32 -9.30
C LEU A 136 -15.20 3.51 -10.80
N ARG A 137 -16.14 4.40 -11.17
CA ARG A 137 -16.40 4.73 -12.58
C ARG A 137 -15.15 5.29 -13.28
N SER A 138 -14.41 6.17 -12.61
CA SER A 138 -13.15 6.71 -13.13
C SER A 138 -12.11 5.61 -13.32
N PHE A 139 -12.01 4.69 -12.38
CA PHE A 139 -11.11 3.53 -12.46
C PHE A 139 -11.44 2.67 -13.67
N ILE A 140 -12.69 2.26 -13.83
CA ILE A 140 -13.16 1.45 -14.96
C ILE A 140 -12.88 2.18 -16.29
N SER A 141 -13.27 3.45 -16.41
CA SER A 141 -13.05 4.23 -17.63
C SER A 141 -11.57 4.33 -18.02
N LYS A 142 -10.67 4.50 -17.02
CA LYS A 142 -9.21 4.50 -17.27
C LYS A 142 -8.71 3.16 -17.77
N ARG A 143 -9.24 2.06 -17.26
CA ARG A 143 -8.86 0.70 -17.70
C ARG A 143 -9.28 0.44 -19.14
N PHE A 144 -10.52 0.78 -19.52
CA PHE A 144 -10.98 0.64 -20.89
C PHE A 144 -10.18 1.51 -21.87
N ARG A 145 -9.89 2.77 -21.53
CA ARG A 145 -9.02 3.64 -22.33
C ARG A 145 -7.62 3.07 -22.50
N ALA A 146 -7.03 2.51 -21.44
CA ALA A 146 -5.73 1.87 -21.54
C ALA A 146 -5.74 0.65 -22.47
N ALA A 147 -6.86 -0.08 -22.54
CA ALA A 147 -7.11 -1.16 -23.50
C ALA A 147 -7.52 -0.65 -24.91
N LYS A 148 -7.51 0.67 -25.15
CA LYS A 148 -7.97 1.31 -26.42
C LYS A 148 -9.40 0.95 -26.77
N LYS A 149 -10.26 0.81 -25.75
CA LYS A 149 -11.70 0.53 -25.89
C LYS A 149 -12.49 1.70 -25.31
N GLU A 150 -13.64 1.97 -25.91
CA GLU A 150 -14.62 2.88 -25.36
C GLU A 150 -15.69 2.06 -24.62
N PHE A 151 -16.17 2.62 -23.53
CA PHE A 151 -17.20 2.00 -22.71
C PHE A 151 -18.24 3.05 -22.36
N ASP A 152 -19.49 2.78 -22.71
CA ASP A 152 -20.61 3.68 -22.48
C ASP A 152 -20.82 3.91 -20.96
N PRO A 153 -21.09 5.15 -20.51
CA PRO A 153 -21.36 5.43 -19.10
C PRO A 153 -22.55 4.65 -18.52
N ASP A 154 -23.59 4.39 -19.33
CA ASP A 154 -24.75 3.62 -18.89
C ASP A 154 -24.39 2.13 -18.71
N LEU A 155 -23.60 1.58 -19.63
CA LEU A 155 -23.05 0.23 -19.51
C LEU A 155 -22.10 0.12 -18.31
N THR A 156 -21.32 1.16 -17.99
CA THR A 156 -20.49 1.19 -16.79
C THR A 156 -21.33 1.06 -15.52
N SER A 157 -22.46 1.74 -15.47
CA SER A 157 -23.36 1.69 -14.31
C SER A 157 -24.00 0.31 -14.14
N LEU A 158 -24.47 -0.28 -15.23
CA LEU A 158 -25.01 -1.64 -15.26
C LEU A 158 -23.95 -2.68 -14.87
N PHE A 159 -22.73 -2.55 -15.37
CA PHE A 159 -21.62 -3.43 -15.02
C PHE A 159 -21.29 -3.39 -13.52
N ILE A 160 -21.25 -2.19 -12.92
CA ILE A 160 -21.02 -2.02 -11.48
C ILE A 160 -22.14 -2.70 -10.67
N GLU A 161 -23.40 -2.52 -11.08
CA GLU A 161 -24.55 -3.15 -10.42
C GLU A 161 -24.47 -4.68 -10.51
N LEU A 162 -24.26 -5.23 -11.70
CA LEU A 162 -24.20 -6.67 -11.92
C LEU A 162 -22.99 -7.34 -11.26
N SER A 163 -21.88 -6.60 -11.09
CA SER A 163 -20.69 -7.13 -10.41
C SER A 163 -20.90 -7.41 -8.93
N GLY A 164 -21.91 -6.80 -8.31
CA GLY A 164 -22.11 -6.88 -6.85
C GLY A 164 -21.00 -6.21 -6.04
N TYR A 165 -20.25 -5.30 -6.65
CA TYR A 165 -19.13 -4.61 -5.96
C TYR A 165 -19.56 -3.94 -4.65
N TYR A 166 -20.77 -3.36 -4.61
CA TYR A 166 -21.32 -2.70 -3.42
C TYR A 166 -22.23 -3.57 -2.56
N ASP A 167 -22.44 -4.83 -2.91
CA ASP A 167 -23.24 -5.72 -2.10
C ASP A 167 -22.63 -5.91 -0.73
N ARG A 168 -23.48 -5.92 0.30
CA ARG A 168 -23.03 -5.87 1.70
C ARG A 168 -22.15 -7.06 2.09
N ASP A 169 -22.48 -8.23 1.56
CA ASP A 169 -21.80 -9.50 1.87
C ASP A 169 -20.87 -9.97 0.73
N SER A 170 -20.57 -9.07 -0.22
CA SER A 170 -19.74 -9.39 -1.37
C SER A 170 -18.26 -9.18 -1.07
N ASP A 171 -17.47 -10.22 -1.33
CA ASP A 171 -16.00 -10.15 -1.34
C ASP A 171 -15.44 -9.68 -2.69
N TYR A 172 -16.30 -9.21 -3.59
CA TYR A 172 -15.90 -8.69 -4.90
C TYR A 172 -15.09 -7.40 -4.73
N THR A 173 -13.92 -7.37 -5.32
CA THR A 173 -12.95 -6.28 -5.23
C THR A 173 -12.49 -5.82 -6.62
N LEU A 174 -11.62 -4.84 -6.68
CA LEU A 174 -11.00 -4.40 -7.93
C LEU A 174 -10.15 -5.50 -8.60
N ASP A 175 -9.66 -6.48 -7.85
CA ASP A 175 -8.95 -7.63 -8.42
C ASP A 175 -9.88 -8.48 -9.28
N ASN A 176 -11.10 -8.73 -8.82
CA ASN A 176 -12.12 -9.43 -9.60
C ASN A 176 -12.49 -8.62 -10.85
N LEU A 177 -12.81 -7.34 -10.64
CA LEU A 177 -13.23 -6.42 -11.70
C LEU A 177 -12.17 -6.23 -12.81
N VAL A 178 -10.91 -6.41 -12.52
CA VAL A 178 -9.82 -6.31 -13.50
C VAL A 178 -9.66 -7.59 -14.30
N ASN A 179 -10.08 -8.73 -13.75
CA ASN A 179 -9.97 -10.05 -14.39
C ASN A 179 -11.21 -10.42 -15.22
N ASP A 180 -12.37 -9.77 -14.96
CA ASP A 180 -13.61 -9.93 -15.74
C ASP A 180 -13.59 -9.07 -17.01
#